data_1d3c0123a630d092e1794d5dfaa804c9
#
_entry.id   1d3c0123a630d092e1794d5dfaa804c9
#
_cell.length_a   1.000
_cell.length_b   1.000
_cell.length_c   1.000
_cell.angle_alpha   90.00
_cell.angle_beta   90.00
_cell.angle_gamma   90.00
#
_symmetry.space_group_name_H-M   'P 1'
#
loop_
_entity.id
_entity.type
_entity.pdbx_description
1 polymer ?
#
loop_
_entity_poly.entity_id
_entity_poly.type
_entity_poly.pdbx_seq_one_letter_code
_entity_poly.pdbx_strand_id
1 'polypeptide(L)'
;MSDYTKILLEEDEMPTQWYNIVADLPEPPPPALHPGTHQPATAEDFAPLFPKALIAQEMSTERYIDIPGEVLDVYRLWRPSPLFRARRLEKLLDTPAKIFYKYEGVSPAGSHKPNTAVPQVWYNAQEGVRKLTTETGAGQWGSSLAFACAQFGLECEIWQVAASYLAKPYRRTMMEIWGGKVHPSPSTVTEFGRSLLAQDPDHPGSLGIAISEAVSEAVQDPTVRYALGSVLNHVLLHQTIIGEEA
;
A
#
# COMPACT_ATOMS: atom_id res chain seq x y z
N MET A 1 30.80 -5.42 -15.20
CA MET A 1 29.59 -5.86 -14.48
C MET A 1 29.80 -7.28 -14.00
N SER A 2 29.55 -7.51 -12.71
CA SER A 2 29.74 -8.83 -12.11
C SER A 2 28.84 -9.88 -12.76
N ASP A 3 29.31 -11.12 -12.83
CA ASP A 3 28.55 -12.25 -13.36
C ASP A 3 27.66 -12.91 -12.27
N TYR A 4 27.34 -12.15 -11.21
CA TYR A 4 26.52 -12.64 -10.10
C TYR A 4 25.07 -12.89 -10.52
N THR A 5 24.49 -13.96 -9.98
CA THR A 5 23.08 -14.27 -10.16
C THR A 5 22.21 -13.52 -9.14
N LYS A 6 22.73 -13.27 -7.94
CA LYS A 6 22.10 -12.52 -6.86
C LYS A 6 23.01 -11.39 -6.43
N ILE A 7 22.48 -10.19 -6.36
CA ILE A 7 23.13 -8.99 -5.85
C ILE A 7 22.31 -8.51 -4.65
N LEU A 8 22.97 -8.18 -3.56
CA LEU A 8 22.38 -7.64 -2.35
C LEU A 8 23.26 -6.47 -1.90
N LEU A 9 22.64 -5.34 -1.60
CA LEU A 9 23.31 -4.20 -0.97
C LEU A 9 23.56 -4.50 0.52
N GLU A 10 24.53 -3.82 1.10
CA GLU A 10 24.69 -3.78 2.55
C GLU A 10 23.64 -2.85 3.17
N GLU A 11 23.42 -2.96 4.48
CA GLU A 11 22.37 -2.18 5.16
C GLU A 11 22.61 -0.67 5.10
N ASP A 12 23.86 -0.23 5.12
CA ASP A 12 24.28 1.16 5.02
C ASP A 12 24.20 1.74 3.59
N GLU A 13 24.02 0.90 2.60
CA GLU A 13 23.77 1.28 1.20
C GLU A 13 22.26 1.46 0.90
N MET A 14 21.38 1.21 1.88
CA MET A 14 19.94 1.37 1.69
C MET A 14 19.57 2.85 1.46
N PRO A 15 18.74 3.17 0.44
CA PRO A 15 18.31 4.54 0.18
C PRO A 15 17.62 5.18 1.39
N THR A 16 17.92 6.45 1.64
CA THR A 16 17.33 7.27 2.73
C THR A 16 16.31 8.27 2.25
N GLN A 17 16.04 8.30 0.94
CA GLN A 17 15.07 9.17 0.29
C GLN A 17 14.24 8.39 -0.71
N TRP A 18 13.01 8.82 -0.94
CA TRP A 18 12.20 8.40 -2.07
C TRP A 18 12.42 9.34 -3.25
N TYR A 19 12.44 8.80 -4.46
CA TYR A 19 12.51 9.58 -5.69
C TYR A 19 11.10 9.90 -6.20
N ASN A 20 10.81 11.18 -6.38
CA ASN A 20 9.53 11.63 -6.93
C ASN A 20 9.66 11.89 -8.43
N ILE A 21 9.21 10.96 -9.25
CA ILE A 21 9.26 11.05 -10.71
C ILE A 21 8.51 12.27 -11.27
N VAL A 22 7.54 12.81 -10.54
CA VAL A 22 6.76 14.00 -10.96
C VAL A 22 7.68 15.19 -11.26
N ALA A 23 8.80 15.31 -10.53
CA ALA A 23 9.80 16.37 -10.76
C ALA A 23 10.48 16.30 -12.13
N ASP A 24 10.51 15.13 -12.78
CA ASP A 24 11.22 14.86 -14.02
C ASP A 24 10.28 14.53 -15.20
N LEU A 25 8.99 14.54 -14.99
CA LEU A 25 8.02 14.36 -16.07
C LEU A 25 8.00 15.61 -16.98
N PRO A 26 7.97 15.45 -18.32
CA PRO A 26 7.89 16.57 -19.25
C PRO A 26 6.57 17.36 -19.11
N GLU A 27 5.51 16.69 -18.65
CA GLU A 27 4.22 17.27 -18.32
C GLU A 27 3.74 16.69 -17.00
N PRO A 28 3.13 17.48 -16.10
CA PRO A 28 2.61 16.97 -14.85
C PRO A 28 1.49 15.94 -15.11
N PRO A 29 1.33 14.92 -14.25
CA PRO A 29 0.23 13.98 -14.39
C PRO A 29 -1.11 14.71 -14.22
N PRO A 30 -2.19 14.24 -14.88
CA PRO A 30 -3.51 14.83 -14.67
C PRO A 30 -3.91 14.69 -13.20
N PRO A 31 -4.55 15.72 -12.62
CA PRO A 31 -5.00 15.68 -11.23
C PRO A 31 -6.08 14.61 -11.03
N ALA A 32 -6.15 14.05 -9.83
CA ALA A 32 -7.29 13.25 -9.41
C ALA A 32 -8.57 14.11 -9.49
N LEU A 33 -9.69 13.50 -9.86
CA LEU A 33 -10.96 14.20 -9.97
C LEU A 33 -11.86 13.88 -8.75
N HIS A 34 -12.50 14.90 -8.21
CA HIS A 34 -13.51 14.73 -7.19
C HIS A 34 -14.72 13.94 -7.75
N PRO A 35 -15.17 12.85 -7.12
CA PRO A 35 -16.15 11.92 -7.70
C PRO A 35 -17.51 12.54 -7.96
N GLY A 36 -17.91 13.56 -7.19
CA GLY A 36 -19.22 14.20 -7.33
C GLY A 36 -19.23 15.38 -8.30
N THR A 37 -18.14 16.17 -8.37
CA THR A 37 -18.07 17.39 -9.19
C THR A 37 -17.32 17.20 -10.50
N HIS A 38 -16.52 16.14 -10.63
CA HIS A 38 -15.60 15.87 -11.75
C HIS A 38 -14.58 17.00 -11.99
N GLN A 39 -14.37 17.87 -11.00
CA GLN A 39 -13.30 18.88 -11.02
C GLN A 39 -12.04 18.33 -10.36
N PRO A 40 -10.86 18.92 -10.61
CA PRO A 40 -9.62 18.55 -9.90
C PRO A 40 -9.82 18.54 -8.39
N ALA A 41 -9.48 17.45 -7.75
CA ALA A 41 -9.57 17.30 -6.30
C ALA A 41 -8.52 18.19 -5.61
N THR A 42 -8.92 18.80 -4.51
CA THR A 42 -8.11 19.68 -3.67
C THR A 42 -7.57 18.95 -2.43
N ALA A 43 -6.66 19.58 -1.69
CA ALA A 43 -6.18 19.04 -0.42
C ALA A 43 -7.32 18.83 0.60
N GLU A 44 -8.30 19.70 0.59
CA GLU A 44 -9.49 19.63 1.46
C GLU A 44 -10.35 18.40 1.15
N ASP A 45 -10.43 17.99 -0.12
CA ASP A 45 -11.17 16.78 -0.53
C ASP A 45 -10.52 15.49 0.00
N PHE A 46 -9.20 15.50 0.17
CA PHE A 46 -8.44 14.37 0.71
C PHE A 46 -8.36 14.35 2.25
N ALA A 47 -8.53 15.51 2.91
CA ALA A 47 -8.34 15.67 4.35
C ALA A 47 -9.18 14.74 5.24
N PRO A 48 -10.42 14.35 4.89
CA PRO A 48 -11.18 13.38 5.67
C PRO A 48 -10.58 11.96 5.65
N LEU A 49 -9.78 11.62 4.63
CA LEU A 49 -9.30 10.26 4.38
C LEU A 49 -7.82 10.07 4.72
N PHE A 50 -6.99 11.10 4.50
CA PHE A 50 -5.53 10.98 4.60
C PHE A 50 -4.94 12.03 5.54
N PRO A 51 -3.79 11.72 6.21
CA PRO A 51 -3.05 12.70 7.01
C PRO A 51 -2.43 13.77 6.12
N LYS A 52 -2.18 14.95 6.69
CA LYS A 52 -1.63 16.12 5.97
C LYS A 52 -0.32 15.82 5.26
N ALA A 53 0.55 15.02 5.89
CA ALA A 53 1.84 14.67 5.31
C ALA A 53 1.69 13.84 4.02
N LEU A 54 0.75 12.89 3.96
CA LEU A 54 0.48 12.12 2.73
C LEU A 54 -0.17 12.98 1.65
N ILE A 55 -1.04 13.93 2.02
CA ILE A 55 -1.62 14.90 1.07
C ILE A 55 -0.51 15.80 0.49
N ALA A 56 0.43 16.25 1.33
CA ALA A 56 1.58 17.02 0.88
C ALA A 56 2.45 16.22 -0.10
N GLN A 57 2.69 14.94 0.16
CA GLN A 57 3.42 14.06 -0.74
C GLN A 57 2.66 13.79 -2.06
N GLU A 58 1.34 13.64 -1.99
CA GLU A 58 0.48 13.45 -3.16
C GLU A 58 0.61 14.60 -4.17
N MET A 59 0.79 15.82 -3.65
CA MET A 59 0.86 17.07 -4.43
C MET A 59 2.28 17.58 -4.63
N SER A 60 3.30 16.89 -4.12
CA SER A 60 4.69 17.35 -4.13
C SER A 60 5.30 17.32 -5.52
N THR A 61 6.09 18.33 -5.83
CA THR A 61 7.01 18.39 -6.98
C THR A 61 8.49 18.31 -6.58
N GLU A 62 8.77 18.14 -5.29
CA GLU A 62 10.13 17.92 -4.78
C GLU A 62 10.66 16.59 -5.30
N ARG A 63 11.88 16.60 -5.88
CA ARG A 63 12.49 15.44 -6.52
C ARG A 63 12.81 14.32 -5.55
N TYR A 64 13.30 14.65 -4.37
CA TYR A 64 13.64 13.69 -3.32
C TYR A 64 12.92 14.06 -2.03
N ILE A 65 12.37 13.07 -1.37
CA ILE A 65 11.66 13.23 -0.10
C ILE A 65 12.30 12.27 0.90
N ASP A 66 12.76 12.81 2.04
CA ASP A 66 13.42 12.04 3.07
C ASP A 66 12.51 10.95 3.66
N ILE A 67 13.07 9.77 3.86
CA ILE A 67 12.40 8.68 4.55
C ILE A 67 12.60 8.87 6.05
N PRO A 68 11.53 8.95 6.87
CA PRO A 68 11.65 9.06 8.32
C PRO A 68 12.47 7.90 8.93
N GLY A 69 13.25 8.21 9.97
CA GLY A 69 14.13 7.22 10.61
C GLY A 69 13.40 5.98 11.08
N GLU A 70 12.23 6.14 11.71
CA GLU A 70 11.41 5.04 12.20
C GLU A 70 10.82 4.18 11.07
N VAL A 71 10.59 4.77 9.90
CA VAL A 71 10.20 4.03 8.69
C VAL A 71 11.38 3.22 8.18
N LEU A 72 12.60 3.80 8.16
CA LEU A 72 13.83 3.09 7.81
C LEU A 72 14.08 1.91 8.76
N ASP A 73 13.87 2.08 10.07
CA ASP A 73 14.04 1.01 11.05
C ASP A 73 13.14 -0.19 10.77
N VAL A 74 11.88 0.07 10.37
CA VAL A 74 10.97 -1.00 9.95
C VAL A 74 11.39 -1.61 8.61
N TYR A 75 11.84 -0.79 7.65
CA TYR A 75 12.32 -1.28 6.35
C TYR A 75 13.52 -2.23 6.50
N ARG A 76 14.44 -2.00 7.41
CA ARG A 76 15.60 -2.87 7.70
C ARG A 76 15.22 -4.30 8.08
N LEU A 77 13.96 -4.58 8.44
CA LEU A 77 13.49 -5.95 8.70
C LEU A 77 13.52 -6.84 7.45
N TRP A 78 13.51 -6.27 6.24
CA TRP A 78 13.55 -7.04 4.99
C TRP A 78 14.33 -6.38 3.86
N ARG A 79 14.71 -5.12 4.01
CA ARG A 79 15.50 -4.39 3.01
C ARG A 79 16.96 -4.29 3.43
N PRO A 80 17.90 -4.16 2.48
CA PRO A 80 17.70 -4.13 1.02
C PRO A 80 17.14 -5.45 0.46
N SER A 81 16.22 -5.35 -0.52
CA SER A 81 15.71 -6.55 -1.18
C SER A 81 16.67 -7.04 -2.27
N PRO A 82 16.74 -8.37 -2.54
CA PRO A 82 17.70 -8.90 -3.49
C PRO A 82 17.33 -8.54 -4.95
N LEU A 83 18.36 -8.26 -5.76
CA LEU A 83 18.31 -8.15 -7.20
C LEU A 83 18.80 -9.45 -7.82
N PHE A 84 17.95 -10.11 -8.60
CA PHE A 84 18.28 -11.38 -9.26
C PHE A 84 18.41 -11.19 -10.76
N ARG A 85 19.39 -11.87 -11.36
CA ARG A 85 19.51 -11.98 -12.81
C ARG A 85 18.69 -13.16 -13.33
N ALA A 86 17.82 -12.89 -14.29
CA ALA A 86 16.89 -13.86 -14.88
C ALA A 86 17.53 -14.64 -16.07
N ARG A 87 18.65 -15.33 -15.86
CA ARG A 87 19.42 -16.03 -16.92
C ARG A 87 18.58 -17.02 -17.73
N ARG A 88 17.62 -17.69 -17.11
CA ARG A 88 16.73 -18.64 -17.81
C ARG A 88 15.79 -17.91 -18.78
N LEU A 89 15.34 -16.72 -18.40
CA LEU A 89 14.51 -15.86 -19.28
C LEU A 89 15.34 -15.30 -20.42
N GLU A 90 16.57 -14.81 -20.15
CA GLU A 90 17.50 -14.37 -21.19
C GLU A 90 17.72 -15.46 -22.25
N LYS A 91 17.97 -16.69 -21.81
CA LYS A 91 18.14 -17.84 -22.71
C LYS A 91 16.87 -18.19 -23.48
N LEU A 92 15.69 -18.14 -22.81
CA LEU A 92 14.41 -18.43 -23.44
C LEU A 92 14.07 -17.42 -24.55
N LEU A 93 14.43 -16.14 -24.35
CA LEU A 93 14.19 -15.06 -25.29
C LEU A 93 15.28 -14.93 -26.36
N ASP A 94 16.33 -15.74 -26.27
CA ASP A 94 17.52 -15.68 -27.15
C ASP A 94 18.03 -14.24 -27.31
N THR A 95 18.17 -13.53 -26.18
CA THR A 95 18.53 -12.09 -26.15
C THR A 95 19.93 -11.88 -25.57
N PRO A 96 20.73 -10.92 -26.12
CA PRO A 96 21.97 -10.47 -25.51
C PRO A 96 21.75 -9.58 -24.28
N ALA A 97 20.51 -9.12 -24.04
CA ALA A 97 20.18 -8.28 -22.91
C ALA A 97 20.35 -9.03 -21.58
N LYS A 98 20.87 -8.35 -20.57
CA LYS A 98 20.89 -8.83 -19.19
C LYS A 98 19.62 -8.40 -18.49
N ILE A 99 18.79 -9.36 -18.07
CA ILE A 99 17.48 -9.11 -17.44
C ILE A 99 17.61 -9.32 -15.96
N PHE A 100 17.22 -8.31 -15.17
CA PHE A 100 17.23 -8.34 -13.71
C PHE A 100 15.84 -8.08 -13.17
N TYR A 101 15.56 -8.56 -11.96
CA TYR A 101 14.34 -8.25 -11.21
C TYR A 101 14.62 -8.11 -9.71
N LYS A 102 14.03 -7.09 -9.08
CA LYS A 102 13.99 -6.94 -7.62
C LYS A 102 12.96 -7.89 -7.05
N TYR A 103 13.34 -8.67 -6.05
CA TYR A 103 12.45 -9.65 -5.45
C TYR A 103 11.87 -9.13 -4.13
N GLU A 104 10.68 -8.55 -4.20
CA GLU A 104 9.95 -7.99 -3.07
C GLU A 104 9.20 -9.04 -2.23
N GLY A 105 9.26 -10.32 -2.59
CA GLY A 105 8.67 -11.43 -1.83
C GLY A 105 9.37 -11.73 -0.51
N VAL A 106 10.50 -11.07 -0.22
CA VAL A 106 11.23 -11.18 1.07
C VAL A 106 10.56 -10.38 2.19
N SER A 107 9.65 -9.47 1.87
CA SER A 107 8.94 -8.67 2.88
C SER A 107 8.04 -9.54 3.77
N PRO A 108 7.68 -9.09 4.98
CA PRO A 108 6.81 -9.85 5.90
C PRO A 108 5.46 -10.23 5.29
N ALA A 109 4.90 -9.41 4.39
CA ALA A 109 3.65 -9.70 3.68
C ALA A 109 3.85 -10.47 2.36
N GLY A 110 5.08 -10.77 1.96
CA GLY A 110 5.42 -11.48 0.72
C GLY A 110 5.11 -10.67 -0.55
N SER A 111 5.22 -9.34 -0.50
CA SER A 111 4.96 -8.45 -1.62
C SER A 111 5.66 -7.09 -1.45
N HIS A 112 5.59 -6.23 -2.50
CA HIS A 112 6.10 -4.85 -2.48
C HIS A 112 5.26 -3.89 -1.61
N LYS A 113 4.05 -4.26 -1.22
CA LYS A 113 3.08 -3.35 -0.59
C LYS A 113 3.49 -2.82 0.79
N PRO A 114 4.29 -3.51 1.63
CA PRO A 114 4.81 -2.93 2.86
C PRO A 114 5.61 -1.64 2.67
N ASN A 115 6.23 -1.43 1.49
CA ASN A 115 6.98 -0.21 1.20
C ASN A 115 6.12 1.06 1.27
N THR A 116 4.82 0.97 1.01
CA THR A 116 3.89 2.09 1.19
C THR A 116 3.04 1.97 2.45
N ALA A 117 2.75 0.76 2.92
CA ALA A 117 1.97 0.58 4.15
C ALA A 117 2.69 1.16 5.37
N VAL A 118 3.99 0.92 5.51
CA VAL A 118 4.79 1.39 6.64
C VAL A 118 4.78 2.92 6.77
N PRO A 119 5.14 3.71 5.74
CA PRO A 119 5.09 5.17 5.87
C PRO A 119 3.66 5.70 6.01
N GLN A 120 2.66 5.11 5.34
CA GLN A 120 1.27 5.54 5.53
C GLN A 120 0.83 5.41 7.00
N VAL A 121 1.14 4.29 7.65
CA VAL A 121 0.80 4.09 9.07
C VAL A 121 1.59 5.04 9.96
N TRP A 122 2.89 5.20 9.71
CA TRP A 122 3.74 6.11 10.50
C TRP A 122 3.21 7.55 10.47
N TYR A 123 2.92 8.10 9.28
CA TYR A 123 2.38 9.46 9.15
C TYR A 123 1.01 9.61 9.83
N ASN A 124 0.15 8.60 9.77
CA ASN A 124 -1.11 8.61 10.49
C ASN A 124 -0.90 8.60 12.02
N ALA A 125 0.04 7.79 12.51
CA ALA A 125 0.40 7.76 13.93
C ALA A 125 0.90 9.12 14.44
N GLN A 126 1.72 9.84 13.64
CA GLN A 126 2.22 11.17 13.99
C GLN A 126 1.09 12.21 14.12
N GLU A 127 -0.03 12.04 13.45
CA GLU A 127 -1.21 12.91 13.55
C GLU A 127 -2.24 12.43 14.59
N GLY A 128 -1.90 11.41 15.39
CA GLY A 128 -2.76 10.90 16.48
C GLY A 128 -3.95 10.08 15.99
N VAL A 129 -3.89 9.56 14.76
CA VAL A 129 -4.88 8.62 14.24
C VAL A 129 -4.86 7.33 15.06
N ARG A 130 -6.04 6.87 15.49
CA ARG A 130 -6.19 5.67 16.31
C ARG A 130 -6.35 4.40 15.48
N LYS A 131 -7.09 4.49 14.37
CA LYS A 131 -7.48 3.34 13.54
C LYS A 131 -7.32 3.66 12.06
N LEU A 132 -6.82 2.68 11.32
CA LEU A 132 -6.86 2.69 9.85
C LEU A 132 -7.88 1.67 9.33
N THR A 133 -8.65 2.10 8.35
CA THR A 133 -9.54 1.24 7.57
C THR A 133 -8.99 1.05 6.17
N THR A 134 -9.26 -0.10 5.58
CA THR A 134 -8.86 -0.37 4.19
C THR A 134 -9.66 -1.50 3.56
N GLU A 135 -9.63 -1.55 2.24
CA GLU A 135 -10.04 -2.72 1.47
C GLU A 135 -8.87 -3.64 1.20
N THR A 136 -9.18 -4.87 0.79
CA THR A 136 -8.20 -5.76 0.16
C THR A 136 -8.89 -6.76 -0.77
N GLY A 137 -8.32 -7.00 -1.93
CA GLY A 137 -8.78 -8.07 -2.83
C GLY A 137 -8.29 -9.44 -2.35
N ALA A 138 -7.14 -9.88 -2.87
CA ALA A 138 -6.55 -11.18 -2.53
C ALA A 138 -5.85 -11.23 -1.16
N GLY A 139 -5.74 -10.10 -0.45
CA GLY A 139 -5.21 -10.01 0.91
C GLY A 139 -3.79 -9.45 1.05
N GLN A 140 -3.05 -9.18 -0.05
CA GLN A 140 -1.69 -8.65 0.06
C GLN A 140 -1.65 -7.26 0.69
N TRP A 141 -2.56 -6.37 0.29
CA TRP A 141 -2.62 -5.04 0.86
C TRP A 141 -3.05 -5.06 2.33
N GLY A 142 -4.13 -5.76 2.65
CA GLY A 142 -4.58 -5.92 4.04
C GLY A 142 -3.50 -6.50 4.95
N SER A 143 -2.75 -7.53 4.48
CA SER A 143 -1.62 -8.09 5.23
C SER A 143 -0.51 -7.06 5.46
N SER A 144 -0.21 -6.24 4.45
CA SER A 144 0.83 -5.20 4.56
C SER A 144 0.44 -4.10 5.54
N LEU A 145 -0.83 -3.68 5.51
CA LEU A 145 -1.34 -2.65 6.41
C LEU A 145 -1.43 -3.16 7.86
N ALA A 146 -1.94 -4.39 8.07
CA ALA A 146 -1.98 -5.00 9.39
C ALA A 146 -0.59 -5.14 10.01
N PHE A 147 0.41 -5.59 9.22
CA PHE A 147 1.82 -5.60 9.65
C PHE A 147 2.29 -4.21 10.08
N ALA A 148 2.08 -3.19 9.25
CA ALA A 148 2.53 -1.83 9.54
C ALA A 148 1.82 -1.23 10.76
N CYS A 149 0.51 -1.45 10.92
CA CYS A 149 -0.25 -1.02 12.09
C CYS A 149 0.29 -1.66 13.39
N ALA A 150 0.68 -2.93 13.34
CA ALA A 150 1.30 -3.61 14.49
C ALA A 150 2.65 -2.97 14.88
N GLN A 151 3.44 -2.41 13.93
CA GLN A 151 4.70 -1.73 14.23
C GLN A 151 4.50 -0.41 14.98
N PHE A 152 3.42 0.33 14.68
CA PHE A 152 3.18 1.67 15.21
C PHE A 152 1.99 1.78 16.17
N GLY A 153 1.38 0.65 16.55
CA GLY A 153 0.35 0.59 17.58
C GLY A 153 -1.02 1.13 17.15
N LEU A 154 -1.34 1.13 15.85
CA LEU A 154 -2.66 1.52 15.36
C LEU A 154 -3.58 0.31 15.22
N GLU A 155 -4.86 0.51 15.43
CA GLU A 155 -5.88 -0.47 15.05
C GLU A 155 -6.01 -0.56 13.53
N CYS A 156 -6.28 -1.76 13.02
CA CYS A 156 -6.45 -2.03 11.58
C CYS A 156 -7.75 -2.76 11.32
N GLU A 157 -8.64 -2.17 10.51
CA GLU A 157 -9.92 -2.79 10.14
C GLU A 157 -10.00 -2.92 8.61
N ILE A 158 -10.27 -4.14 8.12
CA ILE A 158 -10.01 -4.55 6.74
C ILE A 158 -11.26 -5.19 6.14
N TRP A 159 -11.70 -4.70 4.98
CA TRP A 159 -12.75 -5.33 4.18
C TRP A 159 -12.11 -6.12 3.04
N GLN A 160 -12.19 -7.43 3.12
CA GLN A 160 -11.68 -8.34 2.09
C GLN A 160 -12.79 -8.80 1.17
N VAL A 161 -12.57 -8.74 -0.15
CA VAL A 161 -13.53 -9.27 -1.14
C VAL A 161 -13.97 -10.69 -0.77
N ALA A 162 -15.27 -10.93 -0.62
CA ALA A 162 -15.83 -12.16 -0.04
C ALA A 162 -15.34 -13.43 -0.73
N ALA A 163 -15.29 -13.45 -2.06
CA ALA A 163 -14.75 -14.60 -2.82
C ALA A 163 -13.31 -14.94 -2.42
N SER A 164 -12.46 -13.93 -2.19
CA SER A 164 -11.08 -14.13 -1.75
C SER A 164 -10.97 -14.46 -0.27
N TYR A 165 -11.82 -13.89 0.57
CA TYR A 165 -11.91 -14.20 2.00
C TYR A 165 -12.17 -15.69 2.24
N LEU A 166 -13.08 -16.28 1.45
CA LEU A 166 -13.40 -17.71 1.52
C LEU A 166 -12.28 -18.57 0.92
N ALA A 167 -11.76 -18.18 -0.25
CA ALA A 167 -10.76 -18.98 -0.99
C ALA A 167 -9.35 -18.92 -0.38
N LYS A 168 -9.03 -17.91 0.44
CA LYS A 168 -7.68 -17.66 0.96
C LYS A 168 -7.66 -17.46 2.49
N PRO A 169 -8.07 -18.47 3.28
CA PRO A 169 -8.21 -18.33 4.73
C PRO A 169 -6.89 -17.97 5.43
N TYR A 170 -5.74 -18.43 4.93
CA TYR A 170 -4.43 -18.14 5.52
C TYR A 170 -4.04 -16.66 5.41
N ARG A 171 -4.54 -15.93 4.42
CA ARG A 171 -4.34 -14.47 4.36
C ARG A 171 -5.08 -13.75 5.47
N ARG A 172 -6.30 -14.17 5.78
CA ARG A 172 -7.05 -13.67 6.93
C ARG A 172 -6.30 -13.95 8.23
N THR A 173 -5.88 -15.19 8.45
CA THR A 173 -5.11 -15.58 9.64
C THR A 173 -3.85 -14.72 9.81
N MET A 174 -3.12 -14.45 8.72
CA MET A 174 -1.94 -13.56 8.73
C MET A 174 -2.30 -12.14 9.19
N MET A 175 -3.38 -11.56 8.68
CA MET A 175 -3.86 -10.23 9.10
C MET A 175 -4.27 -10.20 10.56
N GLU A 176 -4.98 -11.24 11.04
CA GLU A 176 -5.42 -11.40 12.43
C GLU A 176 -4.25 -11.58 13.41
N ILE A 177 -3.16 -12.28 13.03
CA ILE A 177 -1.94 -12.40 13.84
C ILE A 177 -1.30 -11.03 14.10
N TRP A 178 -1.38 -10.10 13.16
CA TRP A 178 -0.93 -8.71 13.32
C TRP A 178 -1.99 -7.78 13.90
N GLY A 179 -3.07 -8.32 14.48
CA GLY A 179 -4.12 -7.54 15.14
C GLY A 179 -5.16 -6.93 14.19
N GLY A 180 -5.14 -7.27 12.91
CA GLY A 180 -6.14 -6.81 11.94
C GLY A 180 -7.50 -7.44 12.17
N LYS A 181 -8.55 -6.63 12.17
CA LYS A 181 -9.94 -7.08 12.18
C LYS A 181 -10.43 -7.18 10.74
N VAL A 182 -10.78 -8.38 10.29
CA VAL A 182 -11.05 -8.66 8.87
C VAL A 182 -12.52 -9.05 8.67
N HIS A 183 -13.18 -8.36 7.75
CA HIS A 183 -14.56 -8.63 7.35
C HIS A 183 -14.62 -9.10 5.90
N PRO A 184 -15.49 -10.06 5.57
CA PRO A 184 -15.85 -10.32 4.18
C PRO A 184 -16.65 -9.12 3.65
N SER A 185 -16.40 -8.71 2.41
CA SER A 185 -17.12 -7.59 1.76
C SER A 185 -17.90 -8.12 0.55
N PRO A 186 -19.24 -7.87 0.49
CA PRO A 186 -20.06 -7.04 1.39
C PRO A 186 -20.15 -7.61 2.80
N SER A 187 -20.23 -6.72 3.79
CA SER A 187 -20.25 -7.11 5.21
C SER A 187 -21.58 -6.76 5.89
N THR A 188 -21.84 -7.39 7.04
CA THR A 188 -22.99 -7.04 7.88
C THR A 188 -22.71 -5.86 8.83
N VAL A 189 -21.46 -5.36 8.87
CA VAL A 189 -21.06 -4.29 9.82
C VAL A 189 -21.34 -2.89 9.28
N THR A 190 -21.36 -2.70 7.96
CA THR A 190 -21.68 -1.42 7.33
C THR A 190 -23.15 -1.39 6.83
N GLU A 191 -23.73 -0.20 6.74
CA GLU A 191 -25.09 -0.05 6.17
C GLU A 191 -25.10 -0.45 4.68
N PHE A 192 -24.08 0.01 3.95
CA PHE A 192 -23.94 -0.31 2.53
C PHE A 192 -23.79 -1.82 2.29
N GLY A 193 -22.96 -2.51 3.05
CA GLY A 193 -22.79 -3.97 2.94
C GLY A 193 -24.10 -4.71 3.24
N ARG A 194 -24.82 -4.32 4.32
CA ARG A 194 -26.13 -4.91 4.64
C ARG A 194 -27.15 -4.74 3.52
N SER A 195 -27.19 -3.56 2.88
CA SER A 195 -28.11 -3.30 1.77
C SER A 195 -27.87 -4.18 0.56
N LEU A 196 -26.61 -4.53 0.27
CA LEU A 196 -26.24 -5.45 -0.80
C LEU A 196 -26.58 -6.91 -0.44
N LEU A 197 -26.27 -7.34 0.78
CA LEU A 197 -26.55 -8.70 1.26
C LEU A 197 -28.06 -8.96 1.39
N ALA A 198 -28.87 -7.92 1.61
CA ALA A 198 -30.33 -8.06 1.59
C ALA A 198 -30.88 -8.34 0.16
N GLN A 199 -30.17 -7.93 -0.88
CA GLN A 199 -30.53 -8.18 -2.28
C GLN A 199 -29.96 -9.52 -2.79
N ASP A 200 -28.72 -9.83 -2.39
CA ASP A 200 -28.01 -11.05 -2.75
C ASP A 200 -27.15 -11.53 -1.55
N PRO A 201 -27.66 -12.48 -0.76
CA PRO A 201 -26.96 -13.02 0.40
C PRO A 201 -25.62 -13.70 0.08
N ASP A 202 -25.45 -14.20 -1.15
CA ASP A 202 -24.26 -14.90 -1.61
C ASP A 202 -23.37 -14.03 -2.49
N HIS A 203 -23.52 -12.69 -2.42
CA HIS A 203 -22.80 -11.73 -3.25
C HIS A 203 -21.27 -11.92 -3.12
N PRO A 204 -20.55 -12.19 -4.25
CA PRO A 204 -19.10 -12.52 -4.21
C PRO A 204 -18.20 -11.35 -3.78
N GLY A 205 -18.75 -10.14 -3.73
CA GLY A 205 -18.02 -8.92 -3.47
C GLY A 205 -17.27 -8.39 -4.70
N SER A 206 -16.78 -7.19 -4.55
CA SER A 206 -15.85 -6.55 -5.49
C SER A 206 -14.91 -5.61 -4.73
N LEU A 207 -13.80 -5.21 -5.36
CA LEU A 207 -12.88 -4.26 -4.75
C LEU A 207 -13.56 -2.90 -4.50
N GLY A 208 -14.39 -2.44 -5.43
CA GLY A 208 -15.15 -1.19 -5.28
C GLY A 208 -16.12 -1.21 -4.09
N ILE A 209 -16.80 -2.34 -3.85
CA ILE A 209 -17.66 -2.51 -2.67
C ILE A 209 -16.83 -2.42 -1.39
N ALA A 210 -15.72 -3.14 -1.33
CA ALA A 210 -14.82 -3.13 -0.17
C ALA A 210 -14.24 -1.73 0.11
N ILE A 211 -13.88 -0.97 -0.94
CA ILE A 211 -13.47 0.44 -0.82
C ILE A 211 -14.60 1.27 -0.21
N SER A 212 -15.82 1.15 -0.72
CA SER A 212 -16.97 1.91 -0.23
C SER A 212 -17.24 1.64 1.25
N GLU A 213 -17.13 0.40 1.69
CA GLU A 213 -17.31 0.03 3.09
C GLU A 213 -16.19 0.62 3.98
N ALA A 214 -14.92 0.48 3.57
CA ALA A 214 -13.78 0.99 4.31
C ALA A 214 -13.78 2.53 4.41
N VAL A 215 -14.11 3.23 3.33
CA VAL A 215 -14.23 4.69 3.30
C VAL A 215 -15.41 5.17 4.16
N SER A 216 -16.56 4.50 4.07
CA SER A 216 -17.73 4.88 4.86
C SER A 216 -17.47 4.78 6.37
N GLU A 217 -16.66 3.84 6.80
CA GLU A 217 -16.22 3.73 8.20
C GLU A 217 -15.24 4.86 8.58
N ALA A 218 -14.28 5.17 7.71
CA ALA A 218 -13.28 6.20 7.97
C ALA A 218 -13.89 7.59 8.20
N VAL A 219 -14.93 7.97 7.43
CA VAL A 219 -15.50 9.32 7.50
C VAL A 219 -16.42 9.55 8.69
N GLN A 220 -16.76 8.51 9.46
CA GLN A 220 -17.66 8.63 10.62
C GLN A 220 -16.95 9.11 11.89
N ASP A 221 -15.64 8.93 11.99
CA ASP A 221 -14.85 9.25 13.19
C ASP A 221 -13.57 10.00 12.79
N PRO A 222 -13.34 11.22 13.28
CA PRO A 222 -12.14 12.00 12.94
C PRO A 222 -10.82 11.37 13.41
N THR A 223 -10.86 10.37 14.30
CA THR A 223 -9.67 9.61 14.74
C THR A 223 -9.40 8.39 13.86
N VAL A 224 -10.21 8.16 12.85
CA VAL A 224 -10.08 7.08 11.87
C VAL A 224 -9.69 7.66 10.53
N ARG A 225 -8.84 6.97 9.78
CA ARG A 225 -8.45 7.35 8.42
C ARG A 225 -8.47 6.11 7.52
N TYR A 226 -8.53 6.36 6.23
CA TYR A 226 -8.45 5.35 5.20
C TYR A 226 -7.02 5.23 4.67
N ALA A 227 -6.57 4.02 4.35
CA ALA A 227 -5.29 3.77 3.72
C ALA A 227 -5.49 3.03 2.39
N LEU A 228 -4.77 3.45 1.34
CA LEU A 228 -4.88 2.90 -0.01
C LEU A 228 -3.53 2.39 -0.51
N GLY A 229 -3.50 1.16 -1.03
CA GLY A 229 -2.28 0.46 -1.42
C GLY A 229 -1.86 0.60 -2.88
N SER A 230 -2.50 1.50 -3.65
CA SER A 230 -2.24 1.73 -5.08
C SER A 230 -2.85 3.05 -5.55
N VAL A 231 -2.68 3.39 -6.83
CA VAL A 231 -3.34 4.49 -7.55
C VAL A 231 -2.74 5.88 -7.26
N LEU A 232 -2.58 6.27 -6.00
CA LEU A 232 -2.17 7.63 -5.59
C LEU A 232 -0.66 7.86 -5.76
N ASN A 233 -0.27 9.13 -5.98
CA ASN A 233 1.14 9.52 -6.18
C ASN A 233 2.02 9.20 -4.99
N HIS A 234 1.56 9.43 -3.75
CA HIS A 234 2.33 9.08 -2.55
C HIS A 234 2.59 7.57 -2.45
N VAL A 235 1.68 6.72 -2.95
CA VAL A 235 1.92 5.27 -3.02
C VAL A 235 3.03 4.95 -4.01
N LEU A 236 3.00 5.55 -5.20
CA LEU A 236 4.05 5.39 -6.22
C LEU A 236 5.38 5.91 -5.72
N LEU A 237 5.39 7.08 -5.07
CA LEU A 237 6.57 7.68 -4.42
C LEU A 237 7.24 6.67 -3.47
N HIS A 238 6.50 6.08 -2.54
CA HIS A 238 7.05 5.12 -1.57
C HIS A 238 7.60 3.85 -2.25
N GLN A 239 7.07 3.46 -3.41
CA GLN A 239 7.56 2.29 -4.15
C GLN A 239 8.90 2.55 -4.86
N THR A 240 9.32 3.80 -5.03
CA THR A 240 10.58 4.12 -5.70
C THR A 240 11.81 3.60 -4.97
N ILE A 241 11.71 3.31 -3.67
CA ILE A 241 12.78 2.64 -2.92
C ILE A 241 13.25 1.34 -3.59
N ILE A 242 12.37 0.65 -4.33
CA ILE A 242 12.70 -0.57 -5.08
C ILE A 242 13.71 -0.25 -6.19
N GLY A 243 13.47 0.84 -6.92
CA GLY A 243 14.33 1.30 -8.02
C GLY A 243 15.63 1.92 -7.50
N GLU A 244 15.56 2.68 -6.43
CA GLU A 244 16.74 3.30 -5.81
C GLU A 244 17.76 2.27 -5.29
N GLU A 245 17.30 1.07 -4.90
CA GLU A 245 18.18 -0.05 -4.53
C GLU A 245 18.71 -0.83 -5.75
N ALA A 246 18.22 -0.61 -6.97
CA ALA A 246 18.58 -1.42 -8.13
C ALA A 246 19.77 -0.86 -8.90
#